data_d3820e4296dd997f141df9e5e03e1b11
#
_entry.id   d3820e4296dd997f141df9e5e03e1b11
#
_cell.length_a   1.000
_cell.length_b   1.000
_cell.length_c   1.000
_cell.angle_alpha   90.00
_cell.angle_beta   90.00
_cell.angle_gamma   90.00
#
_symmetry.space_group_name_H-M   'P 1'
#
loop_
_entity.id
_entity.type
_entity.pdbx_description
1 polymer ?
#
loop_
_entity_poly.entity_id
_entity_poly.type
_entity_poly.pdbx_seq_one_letter_code
_entity_poly.pdbx_strand_id
1 'polypeptide(L)'
;MSKQKNLNADPKKKRLQSQILIIVIIFAVFVVCHFITGGRLLTPNNLRTLLTQVTYPMIVALGMMFIFTGGMIDLSIGAQAILAGNIGAILVEDFGLGYPGLIIGVVVGMIVCELLSASCSVFLEIPSWVAGLGAALVFEAIATIYVGNRAKTAGAAVVYLKHCQALGTFPTIFIIAIAVFAVAWFIFNRTKLGFNLRAIGGGGEVAEAMGINRTKTIMLAALVGAVIISVGVITQLSYTGRFTTSAGMGSLSGIFKSLAVILIAGSFSRIFNDAVGCVIGSFIVAGLFNVLTLVGVPSGTGQDICLGMVVLVCGILSSLKYKGVMK
;
A
#
# COMPACT_ATOMS: atom_id res chain seq x y z
N MET A 1 11.72 31.75 -36.94
CA MET A 1 12.68 30.62 -37.05
C MET A 1 13.20 30.10 -35.70
N SER A 2 12.36 29.93 -34.69
CA SER A 2 12.84 29.53 -33.32
C SER A 2 12.12 28.30 -32.71
N LYS A 3 11.18 27.64 -33.39
CA LYS A 3 10.43 26.49 -32.88
C LYS A 3 10.91 25.11 -33.33
N GLN A 4 11.92 25.01 -34.18
CA GLN A 4 12.37 23.71 -34.75
C GLN A 4 13.55 23.04 -34.04
N LYS A 5 14.13 23.62 -32.98
CA LYS A 5 15.35 23.12 -32.35
C LYS A 5 15.13 22.06 -31.26
N ASN A 6 13.87 21.69 -30.91
CA ASN A 6 13.57 20.75 -29.81
C ASN A 6 13.09 19.35 -30.23
N LEU A 7 13.13 19.00 -31.53
CA LEU A 7 12.63 17.72 -32.05
C LEU A 7 13.61 16.54 -31.94
N ASN A 8 14.90 16.78 -31.65
CA ASN A 8 15.96 15.76 -31.64
C ASN A 8 16.50 15.41 -30.25
N ALA A 9 15.79 15.69 -29.16
CA ALA A 9 16.25 15.21 -27.86
C ALA A 9 15.85 13.74 -27.69
N ASP A 10 16.87 12.86 -27.55
CA ASP A 10 16.74 11.43 -27.25
C ASP A 10 15.66 11.20 -26.18
N PRO A 11 14.63 10.38 -26.45
CA PRO A 11 13.54 10.14 -25.49
C PRO A 11 14.02 9.61 -24.15
N LYS A 12 15.14 8.89 -24.09
CA LYS A 12 15.81 8.46 -22.86
C LYS A 12 16.33 9.66 -22.05
N LYS A 13 16.96 10.64 -22.73
CA LYS A 13 17.51 11.85 -22.10
C LYS A 13 16.39 12.74 -21.53
N LYS A 14 15.27 12.90 -22.24
CA LYS A 14 14.09 13.62 -21.73
C LYS A 14 13.50 12.95 -20.50
N ARG A 15 13.40 11.61 -20.50
CA ARG A 15 12.89 10.85 -19.36
C ARG A 15 13.79 11.02 -18.14
N LEU A 16 15.11 10.92 -18.30
CA LEU A 16 16.08 11.13 -17.22
C LEU A 16 16.02 12.55 -16.66
N GLN A 17 15.89 13.55 -17.51
CA GLN A 17 15.72 14.94 -17.07
C GLN A 17 14.45 15.14 -16.26
N SER A 18 13.33 14.53 -16.67
CA SER A 18 12.08 14.58 -15.93
C SER A 18 12.18 13.85 -14.58
N GLN A 19 12.92 12.74 -14.51
CA GLN A 19 13.18 12.02 -13.25
C GLN A 19 13.97 12.88 -12.27
N ILE A 20 15.06 13.49 -12.73
CA ILE A 20 15.89 14.38 -11.91
C ILE A 20 15.07 15.59 -11.44
N LEU A 21 14.30 16.20 -12.33
CA LEU A 21 13.48 17.37 -11.99
C LEU A 21 12.47 17.05 -10.88
N ILE A 22 11.77 15.91 -10.95
CA ILE A 22 10.80 15.50 -9.92
C ILE A 22 11.50 15.27 -8.58
N ILE A 23 12.66 14.58 -8.58
CA ILE A 23 13.42 14.34 -7.35
C ILE A 23 13.87 15.68 -6.73
N VAL A 24 14.34 16.62 -7.55
CA VAL A 24 14.74 17.96 -7.09
C VAL A 24 13.55 18.73 -6.52
N ILE A 25 12.37 18.67 -7.17
CA ILE A 25 11.16 19.32 -6.66
C ILE A 25 10.75 18.73 -5.30
N ILE A 26 10.73 17.39 -5.18
CA ILE A 26 10.40 16.72 -3.91
C ILE A 26 11.39 17.14 -2.83
N PHE A 27 12.68 17.13 -3.11
CA PHE A 27 13.70 17.57 -2.17
C PHE A 27 13.54 19.04 -1.77
N ALA A 28 13.27 19.93 -2.73
CA ALA A 28 13.00 21.34 -2.45
C ALA A 28 11.78 21.54 -1.54
N VAL A 29 10.69 20.76 -1.78
CA VAL A 29 9.51 20.78 -0.90
C VAL A 29 9.88 20.33 0.52
N PHE A 30 10.67 19.26 0.67
CA PHE A 30 11.14 18.82 1.99
C PHE A 30 11.98 19.88 2.70
N VAL A 31 12.84 20.61 1.98
CA VAL A 31 13.62 21.73 2.54
C VAL A 31 12.71 22.86 2.98
N VAL A 32 11.73 23.26 2.17
CA VAL A 32 10.75 24.29 2.56
C VAL A 32 9.98 23.85 3.81
N CYS A 33 9.50 22.60 3.85
CA CYS A 33 8.83 22.03 5.01
C CYS A 33 9.72 22.00 6.27
N HIS A 34 11.03 21.81 6.11
CA HIS A 34 11.98 21.89 7.22
C HIS A 34 11.98 23.28 7.88
N PHE A 35 11.96 24.34 7.09
CA PHE A 35 11.87 25.69 7.63
C PHE A 35 10.50 25.97 8.25
N ILE A 36 9.40 25.54 7.64
CA ILE A 36 8.03 25.68 8.18
C ILE A 36 7.89 24.99 9.54
N THR A 37 8.54 23.83 9.71
CA THR A 37 8.49 23.06 10.97
C THR A 37 9.50 23.56 12.03
N GLY A 38 10.14 24.70 11.82
CA GLY A 38 11.13 25.25 12.74
C GLY A 38 12.37 24.37 12.89
N GLY A 39 12.82 23.74 11.81
CA GLY A 39 14.02 22.90 11.81
C GLY A 39 13.84 21.48 12.34
N ARG A 40 12.61 21.07 12.70
CA ARG A 40 12.36 19.77 13.34
C ARG A 40 12.31 18.59 12.33
N LEU A 41 11.96 18.84 11.07
CA LEU A 41 11.73 17.77 10.07
C LEU A 41 12.98 16.91 9.83
N LEU A 42 14.16 17.51 9.68
CA LEU A 42 15.41 16.81 9.38
C LEU A 42 16.25 16.45 10.61
N THR A 43 15.69 16.53 11.81
CA THR A 43 16.39 16.04 13.00
C THR A 43 16.59 14.51 12.93
N PRO A 44 17.70 13.94 13.47
CA PRO A 44 17.95 12.50 13.43
C PRO A 44 16.82 11.64 14.00
N ASN A 45 16.20 12.10 15.08
CA ASN A 45 15.07 11.40 15.70
C ASN A 45 13.82 11.43 14.81
N ASN A 46 13.51 12.58 14.19
CA ASN A 46 12.36 12.67 13.31
C ASN A 46 12.59 11.92 11.99
N LEU A 47 13.83 11.89 11.47
CA LEU A 47 14.16 11.07 10.30
C LEU A 47 13.94 9.58 10.57
N ARG A 48 14.32 9.07 11.75
CA ARG A 48 14.02 7.69 12.15
C ARG A 48 12.51 7.44 12.19
N THR A 49 11.74 8.36 12.77
CA THR A 49 10.28 8.30 12.80
C THR A 49 9.69 8.30 11.40
N LEU A 50 10.14 9.20 10.53
CA LEU A 50 9.69 9.28 9.15
C LEU A 50 9.97 7.98 8.38
N LEU A 51 11.19 7.44 8.48
CA LEU A 51 11.55 6.18 7.83
C LEU A 51 10.71 5.00 8.33
N THR A 52 10.36 4.98 9.61
CA THR A 52 9.45 3.97 10.16
C THR A 52 8.02 4.15 9.63
N GLN A 53 7.52 5.39 9.57
CA GLN A 53 6.17 5.70 9.07
C GLN A 53 6.01 5.44 7.56
N VAL A 54 7.07 5.55 6.77
CA VAL A 54 7.09 5.23 5.33
C VAL A 54 6.87 3.74 5.07
N THR A 55 7.32 2.87 5.98
CA THR A 55 7.43 1.43 5.73
C THR A 55 6.09 0.77 5.42
N TYR A 56 5.09 0.93 6.29
CA TYR A 56 3.78 0.28 6.12
C TYR A 56 3.07 0.71 4.83
N PRO A 57 2.84 2.01 4.58
CA PRO A 57 2.21 2.44 3.33
C PRO A 57 2.96 2.00 2.08
N MET A 58 4.31 1.95 2.12
CA MET A 58 5.15 1.51 1.02
C MET A 58 4.94 0.03 0.72
N ILE A 59 5.02 -0.84 1.71
CA ILE A 59 4.88 -2.29 1.53
C ILE A 59 3.46 -2.62 1.04
N VAL A 60 2.44 -2.03 1.65
CA VAL A 60 1.05 -2.25 1.24
C VAL A 60 0.82 -1.76 -0.20
N ALA A 61 1.31 -0.58 -0.55
CA ALA A 61 1.19 -0.06 -1.92
C ALA A 61 1.95 -0.93 -2.95
N LEU A 62 3.11 -1.49 -2.59
CA LEU A 62 3.82 -2.44 -3.44
C LEU A 62 3.01 -3.72 -3.69
N GLY A 63 2.29 -4.24 -2.69
CA GLY A 63 1.37 -5.36 -2.88
C GLY A 63 0.15 -4.97 -3.72
N MET A 64 -0.49 -3.83 -3.41
CA MET A 64 -1.61 -3.29 -4.18
C MET A 64 -1.24 -3.04 -5.65
N MET A 65 0.00 -2.70 -5.96
CA MET A 65 0.47 -2.50 -7.32
C MET A 65 0.19 -3.70 -8.23
N PHE A 66 0.34 -4.94 -7.72
CA PHE A 66 0.04 -6.14 -8.51
C PHE A 66 -1.44 -6.26 -8.81
N ILE A 67 -2.29 -5.98 -7.82
CA ILE A 67 -3.75 -6.09 -7.92
C ILE A 67 -4.30 -5.00 -8.86
N PHE A 68 -3.88 -3.76 -8.66
CA PHE A 68 -4.34 -2.60 -9.42
C PHE A 68 -3.87 -2.63 -10.89
N THR A 69 -2.63 -3.11 -11.15
CA THR A 69 -2.15 -3.24 -12.53
C THR A 69 -2.96 -4.26 -13.32
N GLY A 70 -3.52 -5.29 -12.66
CA GLY A 70 -4.47 -6.24 -13.26
C GLY A 70 -5.86 -5.67 -13.53
N GLY A 71 -6.12 -4.40 -13.18
CA GLY A 71 -7.41 -3.73 -13.35
C GLY A 71 -8.41 -4.01 -12.23
N MET A 72 -7.98 -4.59 -11.11
CA MET A 72 -8.80 -4.79 -9.93
C MET A 72 -8.56 -3.70 -8.88
N ILE A 73 -9.63 -3.22 -8.27
CA ILE A 73 -9.59 -2.29 -7.13
C ILE A 73 -10.15 -3.04 -5.93
N ASP A 74 -9.28 -3.53 -5.05
CA ASP A 74 -9.71 -4.17 -3.80
C ASP A 74 -9.66 -3.19 -2.64
N LEU A 75 -10.83 -2.89 -2.08
CA LEU A 75 -10.98 -2.02 -0.92
C LEU A 75 -11.04 -2.83 0.39
N SER A 76 -11.01 -4.15 0.33
CA SER A 76 -11.05 -5.00 1.52
C SER A 76 -9.70 -5.17 2.21
N ILE A 77 -8.59 -4.74 1.61
CA ILE A 77 -7.22 -4.95 2.11
C ILE A 77 -7.05 -4.50 3.56
N GLY A 78 -7.70 -3.40 3.98
CA GLY A 78 -7.67 -2.95 5.37
C GLY A 78 -8.35 -3.94 6.33
N ALA A 79 -9.51 -4.46 5.94
CA ALA A 79 -10.25 -5.45 6.72
C ALA A 79 -9.53 -6.81 6.73
N GLN A 80 -8.92 -7.19 5.60
CA GLN A 80 -8.05 -8.37 5.50
C GLN A 80 -6.87 -8.27 6.46
N ALA A 81 -6.20 -7.10 6.51
CA ALA A 81 -5.10 -6.85 7.43
C ALA A 81 -5.53 -6.96 8.91
N ILE A 82 -6.74 -6.48 9.24
CA ILE A 82 -7.32 -6.63 10.57
C ILE A 82 -7.62 -8.09 10.87
N LEU A 83 -8.29 -8.83 9.99
CA LEU A 83 -8.64 -10.23 10.24
C LEU A 83 -7.40 -11.11 10.29
N ALA A 84 -6.48 -10.96 9.36
CA ALA A 84 -5.21 -11.70 9.34
C ALA A 84 -4.34 -11.37 10.56
N GLY A 85 -4.29 -10.09 10.96
CA GLY A 85 -3.62 -9.65 12.18
C GLY A 85 -4.24 -10.28 13.43
N ASN A 86 -5.56 -10.43 13.47
CA ASN A 86 -6.26 -11.12 14.55
C ASN A 86 -5.87 -12.59 14.63
N ILE A 87 -5.85 -13.31 13.50
CA ILE A 87 -5.39 -14.71 13.45
C ILE A 87 -3.94 -14.81 13.95
N GLY A 88 -3.05 -13.92 13.49
CA GLY A 88 -1.66 -13.90 13.96
C GLY A 88 -1.55 -13.62 15.47
N ALA A 89 -2.32 -12.66 15.98
CA ALA A 89 -2.33 -12.33 17.39
C ALA A 89 -2.85 -13.47 18.28
N ILE A 90 -3.86 -14.22 17.82
CA ILE A 90 -4.36 -15.43 18.49
C ILE A 90 -3.25 -16.47 18.60
N LEU A 91 -2.55 -16.75 17.52
CA LEU A 91 -1.47 -17.75 17.51
C LEU A 91 -0.31 -17.36 18.43
N VAL A 92 -0.07 -16.05 18.61
CA VAL A 92 0.96 -15.56 19.55
C VAL A 92 0.51 -15.69 20.99
N GLU A 93 -0.69 -15.21 21.33
CA GLU A 93 -1.15 -15.07 22.73
C GLU A 93 -1.79 -16.37 23.27
N ASP A 94 -2.69 -16.99 22.50
CA ASP A 94 -3.47 -18.13 22.98
C ASP A 94 -2.71 -19.46 22.80
N PHE A 95 -1.87 -19.55 21.76
CA PHE A 95 -1.06 -20.74 21.49
C PHE A 95 0.43 -20.58 21.85
N GLY A 96 0.86 -19.38 22.26
CA GLY A 96 2.23 -19.14 22.70
C GLY A 96 3.31 -19.29 21.62
N LEU A 97 2.93 -19.24 20.33
CA LEU A 97 3.84 -19.52 19.20
C LEU A 97 4.82 -18.40 18.86
N GLY A 98 4.72 -17.23 19.52
CA GLY A 98 5.61 -16.10 19.26
C GLY A 98 5.66 -15.67 17.80
N TYR A 99 6.84 -15.32 17.29
CA TYR A 99 7.01 -14.89 15.88
C TYR A 99 6.53 -15.89 14.81
N PRO A 100 6.82 -17.20 14.92
CA PRO A 100 6.26 -18.19 13.97
C PRO A 100 4.75 -18.12 13.88
N GLY A 101 4.05 -17.99 15.01
CA GLY A 101 2.59 -17.83 15.04
C GLY A 101 2.12 -16.56 14.35
N LEU A 102 2.79 -15.42 14.63
CA LEU A 102 2.49 -14.15 13.99
C LEU A 102 2.65 -14.24 12.46
N ILE A 103 3.78 -14.78 11.99
CA ILE A 103 4.09 -14.86 10.57
C ILE A 103 3.10 -15.79 9.85
N ILE A 104 2.93 -17.01 10.34
CA ILE A 104 2.03 -17.99 9.72
C ILE A 104 0.59 -17.49 9.72
N GLY A 105 0.10 -16.98 10.85
CA GLY A 105 -1.28 -16.51 10.99
C GLY A 105 -1.59 -15.34 10.05
N VAL A 106 -0.69 -14.35 9.99
CA VAL A 106 -0.89 -13.19 9.11
C VAL A 106 -0.75 -13.57 7.64
N VAL A 107 0.27 -14.36 7.26
CA VAL A 107 0.47 -14.73 5.85
C VAL A 107 -0.69 -15.59 5.35
N VAL A 108 -1.07 -16.63 6.08
CA VAL A 108 -2.19 -17.51 5.70
C VAL A 108 -3.50 -16.73 5.71
N GLY A 109 -3.75 -15.93 6.74
CA GLY A 109 -4.95 -15.10 6.84
C GLY A 109 -5.07 -14.12 5.66
N MET A 110 -4.00 -13.40 5.30
CA MET A 110 -4.00 -12.50 4.15
C MET A 110 -4.23 -13.24 2.83
N ILE A 111 -3.57 -14.38 2.61
CA ILE A 111 -3.74 -15.16 1.38
C ILE A 111 -5.19 -15.65 1.25
N VAL A 112 -5.78 -16.19 2.30
CA VAL A 112 -7.16 -16.68 2.29
C VAL A 112 -8.14 -15.55 2.02
N CYS A 113 -8.02 -14.43 2.74
CA CYS A 113 -8.93 -13.29 2.57
C CYS A 113 -8.82 -12.67 1.18
N GLU A 114 -7.60 -12.46 0.68
CA GLU A 114 -7.38 -11.87 -0.65
C GLU A 114 -7.86 -12.79 -1.77
N LEU A 115 -7.59 -14.10 -1.68
CA LEU A 115 -8.07 -15.05 -2.68
C LEU A 115 -9.61 -15.16 -2.65
N LEU A 116 -10.26 -15.06 -1.50
CA LEU A 116 -11.73 -15.01 -1.41
C LEU A 116 -12.28 -13.74 -2.07
N SER A 117 -11.73 -12.56 -1.77
CA SER A 117 -12.15 -11.29 -2.38
C SER A 117 -11.94 -11.30 -3.90
N ALA A 118 -10.76 -11.71 -4.36
CA ALA A 118 -10.43 -11.82 -5.78
C ALA A 118 -11.33 -12.85 -6.50
N SER A 119 -11.62 -13.98 -5.86
CA SER A 119 -12.50 -15.02 -6.42
C SER A 119 -13.92 -14.49 -6.62
N CYS A 120 -14.48 -13.73 -5.66
CA CYS A 120 -15.79 -13.11 -5.83
C CYS A 120 -15.82 -12.17 -7.04
N SER A 121 -14.77 -11.39 -7.26
CA SER A 121 -14.71 -10.50 -8.43
C SER A 121 -14.54 -11.26 -9.74
N VAL A 122 -13.65 -12.27 -9.79
CA VAL A 122 -13.26 -12.94 -11.03
C VAL A 122 -14.30 -13.98 -11.48
N PHE A 123 -14.84 -14.78 -10.55
CA PHE A 123 -15.75 -15.87 -10.91
C PHE A 123 -17.22 -15.47 -10.90
N LEU A 124 -17.62 -14.48 -10.08
CA LEU A 124 -19.00 -13.97 -10.06
C LEU A 124 -19.19 -12.75 -10.98
N GLU A 125 -18.11 -12.30 -11.65
CA GLU A 125 -18.10 -11.15 -12.57
C GLU A 125 -18.63 -9.85 -11.93
N ILE A 126 -18.49 -9.75 -10.60
CA ILE A 126 -18.89 -8.55 -9.84
C ILE A 126 -17.78 -7.49 -9.97
N PRO A 127 -18.12 -6.20 -10.13
CA PRO A 127 -17.12 -5.13 -10.08
C PRO A 127 -16.23 -5.26 -8.84
N SER A 128 -14.91 -5.26 -9.01
CA SER A 128 -13.95 -5.57 -7.94
C SER A 128 -14.08 -4.67 -6.71
N TRP A 129 -14.44 -3.39 -6.89
CA TRP A 129 -14.67 -2.47 -5.77
C TRP A 129 -15.91 -2.86 -4.95
N VAL A 130 -16.98 -3.43 -5.59
CA VAL A 130 -18.18 -3.91 -4.88
C VAL A 130 -17.85 -5.18 -4.10
N ALA A 131 -17.16 -6.14 -4.75
CA ALA A 131 -16.70 -7.35 -4.10
C ALA A 131 -15.81 -7.03 -2.89
N GLY A 132 -14.86 -6.08 -3.06
CA GLY A 132 -13.99 -5.60 -1.99
C GLY A 132 -14.73 -4.97 -0.83
N LEU A 133 -15.72 -4.09 -1.08
CA LEU A 133 -16.51 -3.49 -0.01
C LEU A 133 -17.34 -4.53 0.76
N GLY A 134 -17.97 -5.48 0.03
CA GLY A 134 -18.72 -6.57 0.66
C GLY A 134 -17.81 -7.47 1.52
N ALA A 135 -16.65 -7.85 0.98
CA ALA A 135 -15.65 -8.62 1.70
C ALA A 135 -15.12 -7.88 2.94
N ALA A 136 -14.91 -6.56 2.83
CA ALA A 136 -14.46 -5.75 3.96
C ALA A 136 -15.43 -5.82 5.14
N LEU A 137 -16.74 -5.67 4.90
CA LEU A 137 -17.76 -5.79 5.95
C LEU A 137 -17.73 -7.15 6.62
N VAL A 138 -17.62 -8.24 5.83
CA VAL A 138 -17.58 -9.61 6.37
C VAL A 138 -16.32 -9.82 7.21
N PHE A 139 -15.13 -9.43 6.72
CA PHE A 139 -13.88 -9.62 7.43
C PHE A 139 -13.79 -8.78 8.72
N GLU A 140 -14.26 -7.52 8.68
CA GLU A 140 -14.37 -6.70 9.89
C GLU A 140 -15.33 -7.31 10.92
N ALA A 141 -16.50 -7.79 10.47
CA ALA A 141 -17.48 -8.39 11.36
C ALA A 141 -16.90 -9.63 12.06
N ILE A 142 -16.25 -10.53 11.32
CA ILE A 142 -15.60 -11.73 11.89
C ILE A 142 -14.55 -11.33 12.93
N ALA A 143 -13.66 -10.38 12.59
CA ALA A 143 -12.62 -9.91 13.51
C ALA A 143 -13.22 -9.28 14.76
N THR A 144 -14.27 -8.46 14.61
CA THR A 144 -14.94 -7.77 15.72
C THR A 144 -15.70 -8.73 16.64
N ILE A 145 -16.39 -9.73 16.09
CA ILE A 145 -17.09 -10.79 16.88
C ILE A 145 -16.08 -11.54 17.75
N TYR A 146 -14.94 -11.93 17.17
CA TYR A 146 -13.93 -12.64 17.93
C TYR A 146 -13.37 -11.79 19.08
N VAL A 147 -12.96 -10.56 18.82
CA VAL A 147 -12.42 -9.67 19.84
C VAL A 147 -13.46 -9.27 20.88
N GLY A 148 -14.73 -9.11 20.47
CA GLY A 148 -15.84 -8.88 21.38
C GLY A 148 -16.08 -10.05 22.33
N ASN A 149 -15.99 -11.29 21.84
CA ASN A 149 -16.09 -12.48 22.69
C ASN A 149 -14.88 -12.59 23.62
N ARG A 150 -13.66 -12.31 23.13
CA ARG A 150 -12.44 -12.28 23.96
C ARG A 150 -12.53 -11.22 25.08
N ALA A 151 -13.09 -10.05 24.80
CA ALA A 151 -13.30 -9.02 25.83
C ALA A 151 -14.20 -9.50 26.95
N LYS A 152 -15.23 -10.32 26.64
CA LYS A 152 -16.13 -10.91 27.66
C LYS A 152 -15.46 -12.01 28.47
N THR A 153 -14.58 -12.81 27.87
CA THR A 153 -13.96 -13.98 28.50
C THR A 153 -12.64 -13.65 29.19
N ALA A 154 -11.81 -12.83 28.55
CA ALA A 154 -10.47 -12.47 29.03
C ALA A 154 -10.37 -11.03 29.58
N GLY A 155 -11.47 -10.28 29.56
CA GLY A 155 -11.50 -8.90 30.08
C GLY A 155 -10.73 -7.86 29.27
N ALA A 156 -10.21 -8.23 28.08
CA ALA A 156 -9.41 -7.35 27.24
C ALA A 156 -9.81 -7.42 25.77
N ALA A 157 -10.18 -6.27 25.21
CA ALA A 157 -10.46 -6.10 23.76
C ALA A 157 -9.17 -5.87 22.94
N VAL A 158 -8.04 -5.69 23.59
CA VAL A 158 -6.74 -5.45 22.95
C VAL A 158 -5.82 -6.63 23.21
N VAL A 159 -5.20 -7.14 22.16
CA VAL A 159 -4.17 -8.18 22.28
C VAL A 159 -2.79 -7.53 22.24
N TYR A 160 -1.98 -7.78 23.25
CA TYR A 160 -0.62 -7.23 23.35
C TYR A 160 0.41 -8.24 22.85
N LEU A 161 1.21 -7.85 21.88
CA LEU A 161 2.28 -8.66 21.28
C LEU A 161 3.62 -8.40 22.00
N LYS A 162 3.72 -8.77 23.28
CA LYS A 162 4.83 -8.40 24.16
C LYS A 162 6.21 -8.83 23.68
N HIS A 163 6.31 -9.97 22.97
CA HIS A 163 7.58 -10.55 22.53
C HIS A 163 7.83 -10.44 21.02
N CYS A 164 6.94 -9.79 20.28
CA CYS A 164 7.00 -9.70 18.81
C CYS A 164 7.24 -8.26 18.31
N GLN A 165 8.09 -7.48 18.97
CA GLN A 165 8.34 -6.07 18.60
C GLN A 165 9.63 -5.85 17.79
N ALA A 166 10.55 -6.82 17.74
CA ALA A 166 11.86 -6.63 17.13
C ALA A 166 11.80 -6.32 15.62
N LEU A 167 10.83 -6.89 14.88
CA LEU A 167 10.65 -6.61 13.45
C LEU A 167 10.07 -5.21 13.19
N GLY A 168 9.46 -4.59 14.19
CA GLY A 168 8.87 -3.24 14.11
C GLY A 168 9.83 -2.11 14.48
N THR A 169 11.03 -2.42 14.99
CA THR A 169 11.99 -1.41 15.44
C THR A 169 12.93 -0.95 14.34
N PHE A 170 13.35 0.32 14.38
CA PHE A 170 14.42 0.80 13.49
C PHE A 170 15.78 0.23 13.97
N PRO A 171 16.68 -0.23 13.09
CA PRO A 171 16.62 -0.16 11.62
C PRO A 171 15.90 -1.34 10.94
N THR A 172 15.55 -2.41 11.66
CA THR A 172 15.05 -3.69 11.12
C THR A 172 13.82 -3.49 10.21
N ILE A 173 12.86 -2.68 10.64
CA ILE A 173 11.63 -2.40 9.87
C ILE A 173 11.95 -1.80 8.49
N PHE A 174 12.94 -0.91 8.40
CA PHE A 174 13.35 -0.26 7.16
C PHE A 174 14.14 -1.20 6.26
N ILE A 175 14.97 -2.08 6.81
CA ILE A 175 15.69 -3.13 6.06
C ILE A 175 14.69 -4.08 5.41
N ILE A 176 13.64 -4.50 6.14
CA ILE A 176 12.57 -5.33 5.61
C ILE A 176 11.87 -4.62 4.45
N ALA A 177 11.58 -3.33 4.58
CA ALA A 177 10.94 -2.56 3.53
C ALA A 177 11.78 -2.50 2.24
N ILE A 178 13.10 -2.31 2.35
CA ILE A 178 14.02 -2.33 1.21
C ILE A 178 14.04 -3.73 0.57
N ALA A 179 14.09 -4.79 1.37
CA ALA A 179 14.07 -6.17 0.86
C ALA A 179 12.77 -6.46 0.10
N VAL A 180 11.62 -6.07 0.67
CA VAL A 180 10.31 -6.21 0.02
C VAL A 180 10.25 -5.41 -1.28
N PHE A 181 10.75 -4.18 -1.30
CA PHE A 181 10.85 -3.38 -2.52
C PHE A 181 11.67 -4.09 -3.59
N ALA A 182 12.84 -4.63 -3.25
CA ALA A 182 13.69 -5.35 -4.20
C ALA A 182 12.99 -6.58 -4.79
N VAL A 183 12.31 -7.36 -3.95
CA VAL A 183 11.53 -8.54 -4.37
C VAL A 183 10.34 -8.14 -5.25
N ALA A 184 9.54 -7.17 -4.81
CA ALA A 184 8.38 -6.68 -5.58
C ALA A 184 8.82 -6.09 -6.93
N TRP A 185 9.87 -5.28 -6.94
CA TRP A 185 10.46 -4.73 -8.17
C TRP A 185 10.91 -5.84 -9.13
N PHE A 186 11.59 -6.87 -8.61
CA PHE A 186 12.05 -8.00 -9.42
C PHE A 186 10.87 -8.77 -10.02
N ILE A 187 9.89 -9.16 -9.19
CA ILE A 187 8.71 -9.90 -9.64
C ILE A 187 7.95 -9.09 -10.71
N PHE A 188 7.71 -7.81 -10.46
CA PHE A 188 6.93 -6.95 -11.34
C PHE A 188 7.63 -6.68 -12.68
N ASN A 189 8.96 -6.53 -12.69
CA ASN A 189 9.69 -6.10 -13.88
C ASN A 189 10.38 -7.23 -14.66
N ARG A 190 10.67 -8.36 -13.98
CA ARG A 190 11.50 -9.42 -14.56
C ARG A 190 10.79 -10.77 -14.71
N THR A 191 9.53 -10.89 -14.26
CA THR A 191 8.79 -12.16 -14.38
C THR A 191 7.64 -12.05 -15.38
N LYS A 192 7.18 -13.22 -15.84
CA LYS A 192 6.01 -13.35 -16.74
C LYS A 192 4.75 -12.74 -16.12
N LEU A 193 4.59 -12.82 -14.78
CA LEU A 193 3.45 -12.26 -14.07
C LEU A 193 3.35 -10.74 -14.30
N GLY A 194 4.41 -10.00 -14.08
CA GLY A 194 4.39 -8.55 -14.25
C GLY A 194 4.21 -8.12 -15.70
N PHE A 195 4.71 -8.89 -16.68
CA PHE A 195 4.44 -8.62 -18.11
C PHE A 195 2.97 -8.86 -18.45
N ASN A 196 2.40 -9.99 -18.02
CA ASN A 196 1.00 -10.32 -18.27
C ASN A 196 0.05 -9.32 -17.60
N LEU A 197 0.35 -8.89 -16.37
CA LEU A 197 -0.45 -7.88 -15.66
C LEU A 197 -0.51 -6.55 -16.42
N ARG A 198 0.62 -6.06 -16.91
CA ARG A 198 0.65 -4.83 -17.72
C ARG A 198 -0.09 -4.98 -19.03
N ALA A 199 -0.05 -6.16 -19.65
CA ALA A 199 -0.82 -6.44 -20.85
C ALA A 199 -2.33 -6.40 -20.58
N ILE A 200 -2.77 -7.05 -19.48
CA ILE A 200 -4.19 -7.04 -19.06
C ILE A 200 -4.65 -5.62 -18.71
N GLY A 201 -3.86 -4.87 -17.95
CA GLY A 201 -4.17 -3.50 -17.58
C GLY A 201 -4.20 -2.52 -18.75
N GLY A 202 -3.48 -2.82 -19.83
CA GLY A 202 -3.49 -2.04 -21.08
C GLY A 202 -4.66 -2.35 -22.02
N GLY A 203 -5.29 -3.53 -21.89
CA GLY A 203 -6.42 -3.97 -22.71
C GLY A 203 -6.67 -5.47 -22.52
N GLY A 204 -7.58 -5.81 -21.59
CA GLY A 204 -7.83 -7.20 -21.20
C GLY A 204 -8.23 -8.11 -22.36
N GLU A 205 -9.14 -7.66 -23.23
CA GLU A 205 -9.60 -8.41 -24.40
C GLU A 205 -8.46 -8.71 -25.39
N VAL A 206 -7.60 -7.71 -25.64
CA VAL A 206 -6.43 -7.87 -26.50
C VAL A 206 -5.43 -8.85 -25.89
N ALA A 207 -5.21 -8.78 -24.58
CA ALA A 207 -4.31 -9.68 -23.88
C ALA A 207 -4.81 -11.14 -23.93
N GLU A 208 -6.12 -11.36 -23.79
CA GLU A 208 -6.76 -12.68 -23.93
C GLU A 208 -6.64 -13.22 -25.37
N ALA A 209 -6.87 -12.38 -26.39
CA ALA A 209 -6.68 -12.74 -27.80
C ALA A 209 -5.22 -13.13 -28.09
N MET A 210 -4.26 -12.59 -27.35
CA MET A 210 -2.83 -12.97 -27.41
C MET A 210 -2.49 -14.22 -26.58
N GLY A 211 -3.49 -14.90 -26.00
CA GLY A 211 -3.31 -16.15 -25.25
C GLY A 211 -2.96 -15.98 -23.78
N ILE A 212 -3.09 -14.77 -23.21
CA ILE A 212 -2.87 -14.55 -21.77
C ILE A 212 -4.14 -14.95 -21.02
N ASN A 213 -4.01 -15.93 -20.12
CA ASN A 213 -5.12 -16.33 -19.26
C ASN A 213 -5.32 -15.27 -18.15
N ARG A 214 -6.37 -14.44 -18.31
CA ARG A 214 -6.70 -13.33 -17.41
C ARG A 214 -6.97 -13.79 -15.99
N THR A 215 -7.86 -14.77 -15.82
CA THR A 215 -8.23 -15.32 -14.50
C THR A 215 -7.01 -15.81 -13.74
N LYS A 216 -6.18 -16.66 -14.36
CA LYS A 216 -4.97 -17.20 -13.74
C LYS A 216 -3.98 -16.07 -13.36
N THR A 217 -3.82 -15.09 -14.23
CA THR A 217 -2.88 -13.98 -13.99
C THR A 217 -3.35 -13.11 -12.83
N ILE A 218 -4.65 -12.80 -12.77
CA ILE A 218 -5.23 -12.00 -11.67
C ILE A 218 -5.13 -12.76 -10.34
N MET A 219 -5.48 -14.05 -10.30
CA MET A 219 -5.38 -14.85 -9.08
C MET A 219 -3.93 -14.97 -8.56
N LEU A 220 -2.95 -15.09 -9.48
CA LEU A 220 -1.53 -15.07 -9.11
C LEU A 220 -1.10 -13.67 -8.61
N ALA A 221 -1.64 -12.59 -9.18
CA ALA A 221 -1.37 -11.23 -8.70
C ALA A 221 -1.93 -11.01 -7.30
N ALA A 222 -3.15 -11.46 -7.03
CA ALA A 222 -3.78 -11.44 -5.72
C ALA A 222 -2.93 -12.19 -4.69
N LEU A 223 -2.49 -13.41 -5.02
CA LEU A 223 -1.62 -14.21 -4.14
C LEU A 223 -0.30 -13.51 -3.82
N VAL A 224 0.40 -12.99 -4.84
CA VAL A 224 1.67 -12.26 -4.65
C VAL A 224 1.44 -10.97 -3.88
N GLY A 225 0.36 -10.24 -4.19
CA GLY A 225 -0.05 -9.03 -3.47
C GLY A 225 -0.29 -9.33 -1.99
N ALA A 226 -1.07 -10.38 -1.67
CA ALA A 226 -1.35 -10.81 -0.31
C ALA A 226 -0.07 -11.13 0.50
N VAL A 227 0.87 -11.87 -0.10
CA VAL A 227 2.15 -12.20 0.54
C VAL A 227 2.96 -10.93 0.82
N ILE A 228 3.02 -9.99 -0.11
CA ILE A 228 3.73 -8.72 0.09
C ILE A 228 3.04 -7.90 1.20
N ILE A 229 1.73 -7.74 1.13
CA ILE A 229 0.96 -6.98 2.13
C ILE A 229 1.09 -7.61 3.52
N SER A 230 1.11 -8.94 3.62
CA SER A 230 1.27 -9.64 4.90
C SER A 230 2.56 -9.23 5.64
N VAL A 231 3.66 -9.01 4.91
CA VAL A 231 4.90 -8.49 5.52
C VAL A 231 4.69 -7.08 6.09
N GLY A 232 3.93 -6.22 5.40
CA GLY A 232 3.54 -4.91 5.92
C GLY A 232 2.71 -5.02 7.21
N VAL A 233 1.75 -5.92 7.24
CA VAL A 233 0.91 -6.16 8.43
C VAL A 233 1.75 -6.68 9.61
N ILE A 234 2.64 -7.64 9.37
CA ILE A 234 3.56 -8.17 10.40
C ILE A 234 4.44 -7.07 10.98
N THR A 235 5.06 -6.25 10.12
CA THR A 235 5.93 -5.16 10.58
C THR A 235 5.14 -4.09 11.33
N GLN A 236 3.91 -3.78 10.91
CA GLN A 236 3.04 -2.82 11.58
C GLN A 236 2.58 -3.32 12.96
N LEU A 237 2.19 -4.59 13.07
CA LEU A 237 1.83 -5.21 14.36
C LEU A 237 3.01 -5.27 15.31
N SER A 238 4.21 -5.60 14.80
CA SER A 238 5.44 -5.57 15.57
C SER A 238 5.82 -4.16 16.03
N TYR A 239 5.55 -3.14 15.21
CA TYR A 239 5.79 -1.74 15.54
C TYR A 239 4.82 -1.23 16.62
N THR A 240 3.52 -1.51 16.45
CA THR A 240 2.51 -1.06 17.43
C THR A 240 2.55 -1.86 18.73
N GLY A 241 3.05 -3.09 18.69
CA GLY A 241 3.09 -4.00 19.83
C GLY A 241 1.71 -4.40 20.36
N ARG A 242 0.66 -4.09 19.63
CA ARG A 242 -0.74 -4.37 19.99
C ARG A 242 -1.60 -4.55 18.77
N PHE A 243 -2.65 -5.34 18.94
CA PHE A 243 -3.68 -5.54 17.92
C PHE A 243 -4.99 -4.92 18.42
N THR A 244 -5.68 -4.19 17.54
CA THR A 244 -7.00 -3.61 17.77
C THR A 244 -7.87 -3.86 16.54
N THR A 245 -9.18 -4.05 16.73
CA THR A 245 -10.15 -4.14 15.63
C THR A 245 -10.81 -2.78 15.39
N SER A 246 -11.38 -2.64 14.20
CA SER A 246 -12.31 -1.56 13.86
C SER A 246 -13.59 -2.18 13.29
N ALA A 247 -14.69 -1.47 13.42
CA ALA A 247 -16.00 -1.86 12.92
C ALA A 247 -16.62 -0.73 12.09
N GLY A 248 -17.67 -1.05 11.32
CA GLY A 248 -18.40 -0.05 10.55
C GLY A 248 -17.60 0.57 9.41
N MET A 249 -16.81 -0.24 8.70
CA MET A 249 -15.88 0.18 7.64
C MET A 249 -14.71 1.05 8.14
N GLY A 250 -14.40 0.99 9.42
CA GLY A 250 -13.26 1.71 10.00
C GLY A 250 -11.89 1.26 9.44
N SER A 251 -11.82 0.02 8.91
CA SER A 251 -10.62 -0.50 8.23
C SER A 251 -10.25 0.27 6.97
N LEU A 252 -11.23 0.90 6.30
CA LEU A 252 -10.98 1.70 5.10
C LEU A 252 -10.03 2.88 5.38
N SER A 253 -10.14 3.51 6.54
CA SER A 253 -9.25 4.61 6.92
C SER A 253 -7.78 4.17 6.96
N GLY A 254 -7.52 2.92 7.35
CA GLY A 254 -6.17 2.34 7.43
C GLY A 254 -5.48 2.17 6.08
N ILE A 255 -6.23 1.97 5.00
CA ILE A 255 -5.66 1.76 3.66
C ILE A 255 -5.54 3.03 2.84
N PHE A 256 -6.22 4.11 3.18
CA PHE A 256 -6.22 5.34 2.37
C PHE A 256 -4.83 5.94 2.15
N LYS A 257 -3.92 5.80 3.12
CA LYS A 257 -2.52 6.22 2.94
C LYS A 257 -1.84 5.43 1.84
N SER A 258 -1.99 4.11 1.83
CA SER A 258 -1.43 3.23 0.80
C SER A 258 -2.13 3.41 -0.54
N LEU A 259 -3.44 3.66 -0.54
CA LEU A 259 -4.20 4.02 -1.73
C LEU A 259 -3.69 5.34 -2.35
N ALA A 260 -3.44 6.36 -1.55
CA ALA A 260 -2.83 7.60 -2.02
C ALA A 260 -1.44 7.34 -2.63
N VAL A 261 -0.64 6.50 -2.01
CA VAL A 261 0.69 6.11 -2.53
C VAL A 261 0.58 5.48 -3.92
N ILE A 262 -0.32 4.52 -4.13
CA ILE A 262 -0.47 3.86 -5.44
C ILE A 262 -1.02 4.81 -6.51
N LEU A 263 -1.91 5.74 -6.17
CA LEU A 263 -2.41 6.76 -7.09
C LEU A 263 -1.32 7.76 -7.48
N ILE A 264 -0.47 8.17 -6.53
CA ILE A 264 0.72 8.99 -6.81
C ILE A 264 1.68 8.22 -7.72
N ALA A 265 1.94 6.94 -7.45
CA ALA A 265 2.78 6.08 -8.29
C ALA A 265 2.22 6.00 -9.72
N GLY A 266 0.93 5.77 -9.88
CA GLY A 266 0.24 5.78 -11.18
C GLY A 266 0.38 7.12 -11.92
N SER A 267 0.36 8.25 -11.20
CA SER A 267 0.60 9.58 -11.78
C SER A 267 2.01 9.72 -12.36
N PHE A 268 2.99 9.04 -11.80
CA PHE A 268 4.39 9.04 -12.25
C PHE A 268 4.76 7.88 -13.18
N SER A 269 3.85 6.99 -13.54
CA SER A 269 4.10 5.76 -14.31
C SER A 269 4.80 5.96 -15.66
N ARG A 270 4.64 7.14 -16.29
CA ARG A 270 5.35 7.49 -17.54
C ARG A 270 6.83 7.83 -17.33
N ILE A 271 7.20 8.27 -16.14
CA ILE A 271 8.52 8.79 -15.81
C ILE A 271 9.31 7.77 -15.01
N PHE A 272 8.70 7.21 -13.99
CA PHE A 272 9.27 6.18 -13.12
C PHE A 272 8.62 4.81 -13.40
N ASN A 273 9.28 3.77 -12.94
CA ASN A 273 8.67 2.45 -12.81
C ASN A 273 7.66 2.46 -11.66
N ASP A 274 6.55 1.71 -11.78
CA ASP A 274 5.48 1.73 -10.79
C ASP A 274 5.95 1.37 -9.38
N ALA A 275 6.87 0.39 -9.23
CA ALA A 275 7.45 0.05 -7.95
C ALA A 275 8.28 1.21 -7.34
N VAL A 276 9.06 1.92 -8.18
CA VAL A 276 9.80 3.12 -7.74
C VAL A 276 8.82 4.25 -7.42
N GLY A 277 7.74 4.37 -8.20
CA GLY A 277 6.64 5.29 -7.93
C GLY A 277 6.01 5.06 -6.56
N CYS A 278 5.80 3.81 -6.13
CA CYS A 278 5.31 3.47 -4.80
C CYS A 278 6.28 3.94 -3.70
N VAL A 279 7.58 3.79 -3.89
CA VAL A 279 8.57 4.31 -2.92
C VAL A 279 8.49 5.83 -2.83
N ILE A 280 8.54 6.53 -3.96
CA ILE A 280 8.45 7.99 -4.00
C ILE A 280 7.14 8.46 -3.37
N GLY A 281 6.00 7.86 -3.75
CA GLY A 281 4.69 8.17 -3.22
C GLY A 281 4.60 7.97 -1.70
N SER A 282 5.23 6.91 -1.17
CA SER A 282 5.22 6.64 0.27
C SER A 282 6.00 7.70 1.06
N PHE A 283 7.13 8.19 0.54
CA PHE A 283 7.85 9.32 1.13
C PHE A 283 7.05 10.62 1.08
N ILE A 284 6.32 10.88 -0.01
CA ILE A 284 5.47 12.06 -0.13
C ILE A 284 4.33 12.00 0.89
N VAL A 285 3.60 10.87 0.96
CA VAL A 285 2.46 10.72 1.88
C VAL A 285 2.93 10.74 3.33
N ALA A 286 3.94 9.93 3.70
CA ALA A 286 4.44 9.91 5.07
C ALA A 286 5.08 11.25 5.47
N GLY A 287 5.80 11.92 4.55
CA GLY A 287 6.35 13.25 4.76
C GLY A 287 5.26 14.29 5.03
N LEU A 288 4.17 14.26 4.26
CA LEU A 288 3.01 15.14 4.48
C LEU A 288 2.43 14.95 5.88
N PHE A 289 2.16 13.70 6.28
CA PHE A 289 1.61 13.41 7.62
C PHE A 289 2.58 13.80 8.74
N ASN A 290 3.87 13.57 8.55
CA ASN A 290 4.90 13.95 9.51
C ASN A 290 4.97 15.47 9.69
N VAL A 291 4.96 16.23 8.58
CA VAL A 291 4.93 17.70 8.61
C VAL A 291 3.67 18.21 9.31
N LEU A 292 2.49 17.69 8.98
CA LEU A 292 1.22 18.07 9.63
C LEU A 292 1.28 17.83 11.14
N THR A 293 1.85 16.71 11.57
CA THR A 293 2.05 16.41 12.99
C THR A 293 3.01 17.40 13.66
N LEU A 294 4.13 17.75 13.00
CA LEU A 294 5.12 18.70 13.55
C LEU A 294 4.59 20.13 13.64
N VAL A 295 3.67 20.51 12.75
CA VAL A 295 2.98 21.83 12.79
C VAL A 295 1.85 21.85 13.82
N GLY A 296 1.47 20.69 14.37
CA GLY A 296 0.45 20.60 15.42
C GLY A 296 -0.97 20.35 14.89
N VAL A 297 -1.12 19.93 13.63
CA VAL A 297 -2.43 19.51 13.11
C VAL A 297 -2.85 18.21 13.82
N PRO A 298 -4.05 18.17 14.44
CA PRO A 298 -4.51 17.01 15.17
C PRO A 298 -4.51 15.75 14.29
N SER A 299 -4.01 14.64 14.81
CA SER A 299 -4.12 13.33 14.17
C SER A 299 -5.59 12.92 14.07
N GLY A 300 -5.97 12.28 12.95
CA GLY A 300 -7.35 11.97 12.62
C GLY A 300 -7.95 13.00 11.68
N THR A 301 -9.07 13.61 12.03
CA THR A 301 -9.91 14.42 11.14
C THR A 301 -9.16 15.49 10.33
N GLY A 302 -8.22 16.22 10.94
CA GLY A 302 -7.45 17.24 10.24
C GLY A 302 -6.49 16.67 9.19
N GLN A 303 -5.85 15.55 9.51
CA GLN A 303 -4.95 14.85 8.59
C GLN A 303 -5.73 14.12 7.50
N ASP A 304 -6.92 13.59 7.80
CA ASP A 304 -7.78 12.89 6.84
C ASP A 304 -8.32 13.83 5.76
N ILE A 305 -8.61 15.10 6.10
CA ILE A 305 -8.97 16.14 5.10
C ILE A 305 -7.82 16.32 4.10
N CYS A 306 -6.60 16.47 4.59
CA CYS A 306 -5.43 16.63 3.72
C CYS A 306 -5.20 15.39 2.84
N LEU A 307 -5.37 14.19 3.40
CA LEU A 307 -5.27 12.94 2.65
C LEU A 307 -6.33 12.85 1.55
N GLY A 308 -7.58 13.18 1.87
CA GLY A 308 -8.68 13.22 0.90
C GLY A 308 -8.39 14.17 -0.26
N MET A 309 -7.86 15.37 0.03
CA MET A 309 -7.44 16.31 -1.02
C MET A 309 -6.32 15.74 -1.90
N VAL A 310 -5.31 15.09 -1.32
CA VAL A 310 -4.23 14.44 -2.09
C VAL A 310 -4.79 13.35 -3.01
N VAL A 311 -5.67 12.49 -2.49
CA VAL A 311 -6.31 11.43 -3.27
C VAL A 311 -7.12 11.99 -4.43
N LEU A 312 -7.91 13.05 -4.20
CA LEU A 312 -8.71 13.72 -5.24
C LEU A 312 -7.82 14.33 -6.32
N VAL A 313 -6.80 15.08 -5.94
CA VAL A 313 -5.87 15.71 -6.90
C VAL A 313 -5.14 14.64 -7.73
N CYS A 314 -4.62 13.60 -7.09
CA CYS A 314 -3.95 12.51 -7.80
C CYS A 314 -4.92 11.72 -8.70
N GLY A 315 -6.15 11.49 -8.27
CA GLY A 315 -7.20 10.88 -9.06
C GLY A 315 -7.54 11.69 -10.31
N ILE A 316 -7.70 13.00 -10.18
CA ILE A 316 -7.93 13.92 -11.30
C ILE A 316 -6.74 13.89 -12.27
N LEU A 317 -5.50 14.02 -11.78
CA LEU A 317 -4.30 13.99 -12.60
C LEU A 317 -4.14 12.66 -13.33
N SER A 318 -4.48 11.56 -12.71
CA SER A 318 -4.49 10.23 -13.33
C SER A 318 -5.56 10.12 -14.42
N SER A 319 -6.78 10.62 -14.16
CA SER A 319 -7.92 10.61 -15.11
C SER A 319 -7.69 11.48 -16.35
N LEU A 320 -7.09 12.67 -16.20
CA LEU A 320 -6.78 13.55 -17.32
C LEU A 320 -5.83 12.91 -18.34
N LYS A 321 -4.99 11.97 -17.91
CA LYS A 321 -4.11 11.21 -18.81
C LYS A 321 -4.85 10.19 -19.68
N TYR A 322 -5.94 9.60 -19.18
CA TYR A 322 -6.73 8.63 -19.94
C TYR A 322 -7.53 9.28 -21.09
N LYS A 323 -8.05 10.49 -20.88
CA LYS A 323 -8.77 11.23 -21.93
C LYS A 323 -7.90 11.66 -23.12
N GLY A 324 -6.57 11.70 -22.97
CA GLY A 324 -5.63 12.01 -24.05
C GLY A 324 -5.31 10.86 -25.00
N VAL A 325 -5.76 9.63 -24.69
CA VAL A 325 -5.52 8.43 -25.50
C VAL A 325 -6.75 8.02 -26.32
N MET A 326 -7.92 8.60 -26.01
CA MET A 326 -9.19 8.35 -26.71
C MET A 326 -9.57 9.48 -27.70
N LYS A 327 -8.59 10.18 -28.28
CA LYS A 327 -8.80 11.09 -29.42
C LYS A 327 -8.00 10.62 -30.62
#